data_08c0d2e2fc77404f4ffc06ee1a3f2ae2
#
_entry.id   08c0d2e2fc77404f4ffc06ee1a3f2ae2
#
_cell.length_a   1.000
_cell.length_b   1.000
_cell.length_c   1.000
_cell.angle_alpha   90.00
_cell.angle_beta   90.00
_cell.angle_gamma   90.00
#
_symmetry.space_group_name_H-M   'P 1'
#
loop_
_entity.id
_entity.type
_entity.pdbx_description
1 polymer ?
#
loop_
_entity_poly.entity_id
_entity_poly.type
_entity_poly.pdbx_seq_one_letter_code
_entity_poly.pdbx_strand_id
1 'polypeptide(L)'
;MLLERPARGALTRTGGFLTGFSHTLQPYIGCRFGCSYCYVSQSNVHRFFNGGLDWGNYVYPRVGIADRLESELEKMKRRDTLERCAIFMSSSTDPYQGAERTYKLTRNCLSVLEKMPPGLLVIQTRSPLAVRDFDILTALGERCLLNFTIETDREDVRRTLTHHCPSIRQRLRTASQARDRGIATQLTVSPCLPYSSVDAFGKLLLEVSDRVIVDSFVAGDGGGGKRTERTGIPAMYASLGWDDWRSQEAAMNLYCWLSERIGDRAGWSQEGFTRQASQVTCGVH
;
A
#
# COMPACT_ATOMS: atom_id res chain seq x y z
N MET A 1 10.06 -4.74 -18.92
CA MET A 1 11.50 -4.98 -18.71
C MET A 1 11.76 -5.38 -17.27
N LEU A 2 12.61 -6.37 -17.03
CA LEU A 2 13.03 -6.83 -15.71
C LEU A 2 14.57 -6.82 -15.69
N LEU A 3 15.16 -5.92 -14.90
CA LEU A 3 16.61 -5.78 -14.76
C LEU A 3 16.98 -5.65 -13.29
N GLU A 4 17.91 -6.46 -12.84
CA GLU A 4 18.40 -6.42 -11.47
C GLU A 4 19.16 -5.12 -11.16
N ARG A 5 18.99 -4.64 -9.92
CA ARG A 5 19.75 -3.53 -9.37
C ARG A 5 20.26 -3.87 -7.97
N PRO A 6 21.55 -3.76 -7.71
CA PRO A 6 22.09 -3.92 -6.36
C PRO A 6 21.48 -2.88 -5.41
N ALA A 7 21.03 -3.32 -4.24
CA ALA A 7 20.55 -2.41 -3.22
C ALA A 7 21.72 -1.67 -2.55
N ARG A 8 21.69 -0.33 -2.56
CA ARG A 8 22.66 0.51 -1.84
C ARG A 8 22.30 0.75 -0.38
N GLY A 9 21.02 0.62 -0.04
CA GLY A 9 20.43 0.69 1.30
C GLY A 9 19.05 0.04 1.25
N ALA A 10 18.44 -0.26 2.38
CA ALA A 10 17.11 -0.88 2.45
C ALA A 10 16.06 0.14 2.85
N LEU A 11 16.30 0.86 3.93
CA LEU A 11 15.35 1.80 4.53
C LEU A 11 15.59 3.22 4.00
N THR A 12 14.49 3.90 3.70
CA THR A 12 14.50 5.32 3.33
C THR A 12 13.66 6.08 4.34
N ARG A 13 14.20 7.16 4.92
CA ARG A 13 13.44 8.03 5.82
C ARG A 13 12.21 8.57 5.12
N THR A 14 11.09 8.60 5.82
CA THR A 14 9.83 9.09 5.28
C THR A 14 9.73 10.61 5.35
N GLY A 15 8.81 11.14 4.56
CA GLY A 15 8.39 12.53 4.55
C GLY A 15 7.06 12.67 3.80
N GLY A 16 6.51 13.87 3.76
CA GLY A 16 5.26 14.15 3.06
C GLY A 16 4.09 13.32 3.58
N PHE A 17 3.41 12.61 2.71
CA PHE A 17 2.19 11.85 3.05
C PHE A 17 2.39 10.80 4.15
N LEU A 18 3.57 10.19 4.26
CA LEU A 18 3.88 9.15 5.24
C LEU A 18 4.64 9.66 6.47
N THR A 19 4.53 10.93 6.82
CA THR A 19 5.30 11.57 7.92
C THR A 19 5.16 10.85 9.28
N GLY A 20 4.09 10.13 9.53
CA GLY A 20 3.89 9.33 10.76
C GLY A 20 4.82 8.10 10.84
N PHE A 21 5.27 7.57 9.71
CA PHE A 21 6.25 6.49 9.69
C PHE A 21 7.67 7.03 9.80
N SER A 22 8.59 6.23 10.33
CA SER A 22 10.01 6.59 10.36
C SER A 22 10.71 6.26 9.04
N HIS A 23 10.34 5.15 8.39
CA HIS A 23 11.00 4.66 7.18
C HIS A 23 10.03 4.00 6.21
N THR A 24 10.42 3.98 4.92
CA THR A 24 9.84 3.08 3.91
C THR A 24 10.84 2.01 3.52
N LEU A 25 10.33 0.83 3.14
CA LEU A 25 11.06 -0.30 2.59
C LEU A 25 10.49 -0.66 1.21
N GLN A 26 11.31 -0.65 0.17
CA GLN A 26 10.90 -0.91 -1.21
C GLN A 26 11.72 -2.06 -1.80
N PRO A 27 11.23 -3.32 -1.81
CA PRO A 27 11.97 -4.45 -2.40
C PRO A 27 12.20 -4.32 -3.90
N TYR A 28 11.36 -3.53 -4.56
CA TYR A 28 11.37 -3.30 -6.00
C TYR A 28 11.32 -1.82 -6.34
N ILE A 29 11.78 -1.44 -7.53
CA ILE A 29 11.54 -0.14 -8.16
C ILE A 29 10.68 -0.38 -9.40
N GLY A 30 9.60 0.40 -9.57
CA GLY A 30 8.58 0.13 -10.60
C GLY A 30 7.55 -0.90 -10.16
N CYS A 31 6.43 -0.98 -10.89
CA CYS A 31 5.31 -1.84 -10.53
C CYS A 31 4.57 -2.33 -11.77
N ARG A 32 4.49 -3.65 -11.96
CA ARG A 32 3.84 -4.28 -13.12
C ARG A 32 2.33 -4.20 -13.10
N PHE A 33 1.71 -3.78 -11.98
CA PHE A 33 0.28 -3.55 -11.96
C PHE A 33 -0.14 -2.35 -12.81
N GLY A 34 0.73 -1.35 -12.97
CA GLY A 34 0.55 -0.29 -13.95
C GLY A 34 -0.78 0.47 -13.82
N CYS A 35 -1.28 0.66 -12.58
CA CYS A 35 -2.53 1.37 -12.35
C CYS A 35 -2.50 2.74 -13.03
N SER A 36 -3.51 3.07 -13.84
CA SER A 36 -3.55 4.29 -14.65
C SER A 36 -3.57 5.57 -13.80
N TYR A 37 -4.07 5.46 -12.57
CA TYR A 37 -4.12 6.56 -11.59
C TYR A 37 -2.87 6.67 -10.70
N CYS A 38 -1.90 5.77 -10.83
CA CYS A 38 -0.80 5.71 -9.87
C CYS A 38 0.03 7.00 -9.88
N TYR A 39 0.01 7.74 -8.78
CA TYR A 39 0.77 8.99 -8.62
C TYR A 39 2.29 8.80 -8.80
N VAL A 40 2.78 7.57 -8.61
CA VAL A 40 4.20 7.23 -8.80
C VAL A 40 4.64 7.43 -10.24
N SER A 41 3.73 7.26 -11.23
CA SER A 41 3.99 7.57 -12.64
C SER A 41 4.40 9.02 -12.87
N GLN A 42 4.03 9.92 -11.94
CA GLN A 42 4.35 11.35 -11.99
C GLN A 42 5.44 11.76 -10.99
N SER A 43 6.10 10.77 -10.37
CA SER A 43 7.13 10.99 -9.35
C SER A 43 8.54 10.91 -9.95
N ASN A 44 9.51 11.38 -9.17
CA ASN A 44 10.93 11.23 -9.52
C ASN A 44 11.35 9.76 -9.64
N VAL A 45 10.71 8.82 -8.93
CA VAL A 45 10.99 7.39 -9.07
C VAL A 45 10.77 6.95 -10.51
N HIS A 46 9.60 7.27 -11.10
CA HIS A 46 9.35 6.95 -12.50
C HIS A 46 10.33 7.69 -13.42
N ARG A 47 10.49 8.99 -13.24
CA ARG A 47 11.34 9.84 -14.09
C ARG A 47 12.80 9.34 -14.21
N PHE A 48 13.38 8.87 -13.08
CA PHE A 48 14.79 8.43 -13.07
C PHE A 48 14.98 6.95 -13.41
N PHE A 49 13.94 6.13 -13.26
CA PHE A 49 14.09 4.68 -13.40
C PHE A 49 13.29 4.07 -14.55
N ASN A 50 12.51 4.86 -15.31
CA ASN A 50 11.68 4.30 -16.37
C ASN A 50 12.47 3.75 -17.55
N GLY A 51 13.69 4.21 -17.79
CA GLY A 51 14.50 3.77 -18.94
C GLY A 51 13.82 4.04 -20.29
N GLY A 52 12.99 5.09 -20.38
CA GLY A 52 12.18 5.41 -21.55
C GLY A 52 10.89 4.57 -21.68
N LEU A 53 10.52 3.77 -20.67
CA LEU A 53 9.34 2.94 -20.68
C LEU A 53 8.20 3.61 -19.90
N ASP A 54 6.96 3.31 -20.30
CA ASP A 54 5.77 3.73 -19.59
C ASP A 54 5.63 3.04 -18.23
N TRP A 55 4.87 3.68 -17.34
CA TRP A 55 4.50 3.10 -16.05
C TRP A 55 3.78 1.76 -16.25
N GLY A 56 4.19 0.74 -15.50
CA GLY A 56 3.70 -0.64 -15.66
C GLY A 56 4.62 -1.53 -16.51
N ASN A 57 5.54 -0.99 -17.29
CA ASN A 57 6.35 -1.75 -18.23
C ASN A 57 7.76 -2.12 -17.74
N TYR A 58 8.14 -1.68 -16.53
CA TYR A 58 9.44 -1.99 -15.94
C TYR A 58 9.35 -2.37 -14.46
N VAL A 59 10.29 -3.20 -14.03
CA VAL A 59 10.56 -3.54 -12.63
C VAL A 59 12.05 -3.80 -12.46
N TYR A 60 12.63 -3.25 -11.41
CA TYR A 60 13.99 -3.52 -10.99
C TYR A 60 13.98 -4.20 -9.61
N PRO A 61 14.24 -5.53 -9.53
CA PRO A 61 14.51 -6.21 -8.28
C PRO A 61 15.76 -5.61 -7.61
N ARG A 62 15.64 -5.25 -6.34
CA ARG A 62 16.75 -4.67 -5.56
C ARG A 62 17.52 -5.79 -4.86
N VAL A 63 18.38 -6.48 -5.62
CA VAL A 63 19.15 -7.65 -5.12
C VAL A 63 20.05 -7.25 -3.95
N GLY A 64 20.15 -8.12 -2.94
CA GLY A 64 20.90 -7.87 -1.70
C GLY A 64 20.19 -6.91 -0.72
N ILE A 65 18.90 -6.57 -0.94
CA ILE A 65 18.17 -5.65 -0.06
C ILE A 65 17.98 -6.21 1.35
N ALA A 66 17.82 -7.53 1.49
CA ALA A 66 17.67 -8.17 2.80
C ALA A 66 18.93 -8.03 3.66
N ASP A 67 20.11 -8.21 3.07
CA ASP A 67 21.40 -8.05 3.78
C ASP A 67 21.61 -6.59 4.23
N ARG A 68 21.20 -5.64 3.36
CA ARG A 68 21.22 -4.22 3.73
C ARG A 68 20.25 -3.90 4.87
N LEU A 69 19.03 -4.48 4.81
CA LEU A 69 18.04 -4.32 5.85
C LEU A 69 18.56 -4.86 7.18
N GLU A 70 19.13 -6.08 7.21
CA GLU A 70 19.71 -6.68 8.41
C GLU A 70 20.75 -5.76 9.03
N SER A 71 21.71 -5.29 8.25
CA SER A 71 22.74 -4.36 8.72
C SER A 71 22.19 -3.04 9.28
N GLU A 72 21.13 -2.51 8.67
CA GLU A 72 20.49 -1.27 9.13
C GLU A 72 19.69 -1.47 10.43
N LEU A 73 18.95 -2.58 10.55
CA LEU A 73 18.21 -2.93 11.77
C LEU A 73 19.13 -3.25 12.93
N GLU A 74 20.26 -3.93 12.71
CA GLU A 74 21.29 -4.13 13.74
C GLU A 74 21.81 -2.81 14.30
N LYS A 75 22.06 -1.80 13.43
CA LYS A 75 22.48 -0.47 13.88
C LYS A 75 21.39 0.20 14.72
N MET A 76 20.10 0.05 14.33
CA MET A 76 18.98 0.58 15.10
C MET A 76 18.85 -0.12 16.46
N LYS A 77 19.02 -1.45 16.49
CA LYS A 77 19.00 -2.24 17.73
C LYS A 77 20.10 -1.79 18.70
N ARG A 78 21.34 -1.61 18.22
CA ARG A 78 22.46 -1.09 19.03
C ARG A 78 22.24 0.33 19.58
N ARG A 79 21.37 1.12 18.93
CA ARG A 79 21.03 2.50 19.33
C ARG A 79 19.72 2.58 20.13
N ASP A 80 19.10 1.45 20.43
CA ASP A 80 17.82 1.37 21.11
C ASP A 80 16.70 2.19 20.40
N THR A 81 16.69 2.14 19.07
CA THR A 81 15.68 2.87 18.25
C THR A 81 14.77 1.95 17.45
N LEU A 82 15.01 0.62 17.48
CA LEU A 82 14.28 -0.34 16.65
C LEU A 82 12.80 -0.45 17.05
N GLU A 83 12.49 -0.46 18.32
CA GLU A 83 11.11 -0.56 18.82
C GLU A 83 10.27 0.70 18.53
N ARG A 84 10.92 1.83 18.31
CA ARG A 84 10.28 3.08 17.85
C ARG A 84 10.31 3.26 16.34
N CYS A 85 10.76 2.23 15.62
CA CYS A 85 10.79 2.25 14.16
C CYS A 85 9.44 1.79 13.59
N ALA A 86 8.77 2.64 12.85
CA ALA A 86 7.59 2.30 12.07
C ALA A 86 7.95 2.28 10.59
N ILE A 87 7.81 1.12 9.95
CA ILE A 87 8.18 0.88 8.54
C ILE A 87 6.93 0.73 7.70
N PHE A 88 6.84 1.51 6.61
CA PHE A 88 5.84 1.29 5.57
C PHE A 88 6.47 0.56 4.39
N MET A 89 6.06 -0.68 4.14
CA MET A 89 6.55 -1.46 3.01
C MET A 89 5.69 -1.18 1.77
N SER A 90 6.35 -0.68 0.74
CA SER A 90 5.82 -0.51 -0.62
C SER A 90 4.80 0.61 -0.81
N SER A 91 5.26 1.84 -0.56
CA SER A 91 4.52 3.07 -0.93
C SER A 91 4.62 3.42 -2.43
N SER A 92 5.62 2.93 -3.14
CA SER A 92 5.88 3.27 -4.56
C SER A 92 5.94 2.08 -5.51
N THR A 93 5.61 0.90 -5.02
CA THR A 93 5.58 -0.36 -5.79
C THR A 93 4.57 -1.31 -5.14
N ASP A 94 4.44 -2.53 -5.63
CA ASP A 94 3.77 -3.60 -4.88
C ASP A 94 4.80 -4.68 -4.49
N PRO A 95 4.89 -5.09 -3.21
CA PRO A 95 5.90 -6.01 -2.74
C PRO A 95 5.65 -7.44 -3.23
N TYR A 96 4.44 -7.74 -3.63
CA TYR A 96 4.01 -9.07 -4.11
C TYR A 96 3.65 -9.10 -5.60
N GLN A 97 4.17 -8.17 -6.39
CA GLN A 97 4.02 -8.20 -7.84
C GLN A 97 4.68 -9.44 -8.46
N GLY A 98 4.41 -9.74 -9.74
CA GLY A 98 4.83 -10.98 -10.39
C GLY A 98 6.31 -11.36 -10.23
N ALA A 99 7.23 -10.38 -10.19
CA ALA A 99 8.66 -10.59 -9.98
C ALA A 99 8.99 -11.27 -8.64
N GLU A 100 8.15 -11.06 -7.62
CA GLU A 100 8.33 -11.63 -6.28
C GLU A 100 8.25 -13.19 -6.28
N ARG A 101 7.59 -13.79 -7.25
CA ARG A 101 7.56 -15.26 -7.39
C ARG A 101 8.95 -15.84 -7.61
N THR A 102 9.79 -15.13 -8.35
CA THR A 102 11.16 -15.54 -8.70
C THR A 102 12.19 -15.02 -7.69
N TYR A 103 12.15 -13.73 -7.42
CA TYR A 103 13.20 -13.05 -6.64
C TYR A 103 13.05 -13.19 -5.12
N LYS A 104 11.83 -13.39 -4.62
CA LYS A 104 11.52 -13.56 -3.18
C LYS A 104 12.10 -12.47 -2.27
N LEU A 105 12.29 -11.26 -2.79
CA LEU A 105 12.93 -10.17 -2.04
C LEU A 105 12.07 -9.71 -0.87
N THR A 106 10.75 -9.68 -1.04
CA THR A 106 9.81 -9.37 0.05
C THR A 106 9.91 -10.42 1.15
N ARG A 107 9.85 -11.73 0.79
CA ARG A 107 10.00 -12.81 1.76
C ARG A 107 11.33 -12.73 2.51
N ASN A 108 12.42 -12.49 1.80
CA ASN A 108 13.75 -12.37 2.41
C ASN A 108 13.81 -11.18 3.40
N CYS A 109 13.22 -10.03 3.04
CA CYS A 109 13.11 -8.90 3.95
C CYS A 109 12.24 -9.24 5.18
N LEU A 110 11.13 -9.95 4.97
CA LEU A 110 10.24 -10.38 6.06
C LEU A 110 10.95 -11.34 7.01
N SER A 111 11.77 -12.27 6.52
CA SER A 111 12.57 -13.16 7.37
C SER A 111 13.60 -12.42 8.23
N VAL A 112 14.12 -11.29 7.76
CA VAL A 112 14.98 -10.40 8.56
C VAL A 112 14.16 -9.65 9.61
N LEU A 113 12.98 -9.13 9.22
CA LEU A 113 12.07 -8.40 10.12
C LEU A 113 11.46 -9.30 11.20
N GLU A 114 11.26 -10.59 10.93
CA GLU A 114 10.82 -11.57 11.92
C GLU A 114 11.86 -11.75 13.03
N LYS A 115 13.15 -11.79 12.68
CA LYS A 115 14.26 -11.90 13.65
C LYS A 115 14.53 -10.62 14.43
N MET A 116 14.28 -9.49 13.79
CA MET A 116 14.49 -8.15 14.35
C MET A 116 13.27 -7.28 14.08
N PRO A 117 12.14 -7.52 14.79
CA PRO A 117 10.90 -6.82 14.51
C PRO A 117 10.99 -5.33 14.89
N PRO A 118 10.54 -4.43 14.00
CA PRO A 118 10.37 -3.02 14.33
C PRO A 118 9.16 -2.83 15.26
N GLY A 119 8.94 -1.63 15.76
CA GLY A 119 7.73 -1.31 16.52
C GLY A 119 6.45 -1.49 15.70
N LEU A 120 6.49 -1.16 14.40
CA LEU A 120 5.38 -1.40 13.47
C LEU A 120 5.89 -1.66 12.05
N LEU A 121 5.34 -2.67 11.40
CA LEU A 121 5.48 -2.93 9.97
C LEU A 121 4.09 -2.86 9.31
N VAL A 122 3.88 -1.93 8.39
CA VAL A 122 2.70 -1.92 7.53
C VAL A 122 3.09 -2.36 6.13
N ILE A 123 2.41 -3.37 5.61
CA ILE A 123 2.65 -3.90 4.26
C ILE A 123 1.45 -3.59 3.39
N GLN A 124 1.63 -2.80 2.33
CA GLN A 124 0.55 -2.50 1.40
C GLN A 124 0.66 -3.32 0.12
N THR A 125 -0.42 -3.99 -0.24
CA THR A 125 -0.45 -4.82 -1.46
C THR A 125 -1.83 -4.93 -2.09
N ARG A 126 -1.85 -5.33 -3.35
CA ARG A 126 -3.03 -5.76 -4.11
C ARG A 126 -2.94 -7.25 -4.48
N SER A 127 -1.89 -7.93 -4.05
CA SER A 127 -1.56 -9.25 -4.57
C SER A 127 -1.97 -10.38 -3.65
N PRO A 128 -2.69 -11.41 -4.17
CA PRO A 128 -2.94 -12.64 -3.45
C PRO A 128 -1.68 -13.44 -3.11
N LEU A 129 -0.53 -13.12 -3.71
CA LEU A 129 0.74 -13.78 -3.43
C LEU A 129 1.18 -13.61 -1.96
N ALA A 130 0.63 -12.63 -1.24
CA ALA A 130 0.87 -12.43 0.19
C ALA A 130 0.55 -13.68 1.03
N VAL A 131 -0.35 -14.56 0.58
CA VAL A 131 -0.68 -15.85 1.24
C VAL A 131 0.57 -16.70 1.48
N ARG A 132 1.56 -16.63 0.59
CA ARG A 132 2.82 -17.39 0.70
C ARG A 132 3.58 -17.09 2.00
N ASP A 133 3.46 -15.87 2.50
CA ASP A 133 4.26 -15.37 3.62
C ASP A 133 3.44 -15.20 4.92
N PHE A 134 2.23 -15.78 4.98
CA PHE A 134 1.38 -15.72 6.17
C PHE A 134 2.01 -16.37 7.39
N ASP A 135 2.89 -17.34 7.21
CA ASP A 135 3.72 -17.92 8.27
C ASP A 135 4.51 -16.84 9.03
N ILE A 136 5.26 -16.03 8.29
CA ILE A 136 6.08 -14.94 8.87
C ILE A 136 5.19 -13.81 9.40
N LEU A 137 4.13 -13.45 8.67
CA LEU A 137 3.23 -12.36 9.09
C LEU A 137 2.51 -12.69 10.39
N THR A 138 2.11 -13.95 10.59
CA THR A 138 1.54 -14.42 11.86
C THR A 138 2.57 -14.36 12.99
N ALA A 139 3.82 -14.74 12.73
CA ALA A 139 4.89 -14.68 13.73
C ALA A 139 5.23 -13.26 14.17
N LEU A 140 5.10 -12.27 13.29
CA LEU A 140 5.27 -10.85 13.61
C LEU A 140 4.16 -10.32 14.54
N GLY A 141 2.99 -10.96 14.59
CA GLY A 141 1.89 -10.65 15.50
C GLY A 141 1.40 -9.20 15.35
N GLU A 142 1.17 -8.53 16.47
CA GLU A 142 0.64 -7.17 16.53
C GLU A 142 1.57 -6.11 15.92
N ARG A 143 2.83 -6.44 15.72
CA ARG A 143 3.81 -5.54 15.07
C ARG A 143 3.66 -5.48 13.56
N CYS A 144 2.78 -6.29 12.97
CA CYS A 144 2.54 -6.32 11.53
C CYS A 144 1.09 -6.02 11.18
N LEU A 145 0.88 -5.09 10.26
CA LEU A 145 -0.43 -4.79 9.68
C LEU A 145 -0.38 -5.06 8.18
N LEU A 146 -1.16 -6.03 7.72
CA LEU A 146 -1.30 -6.33 6.30
C LEU A 146 -2.44 -5.51 5.71
N ASN A 147 -2.11 -4.59 4.81
CA ASN A 147 -3.04 -3.64 4.22
C ASN A 147 -3.34 -4.01 2.76
N PHE A 148 -4.60 -4.35 2.47
CA PHE A 148 -5.05 -4.64 1.10
C PHE A 148 -5.77 -3.44 0.49
N THR A 149 -5.39 -3.06 -0.72
CA THR A 149 -6.09 -2.01 -1.45
C THR A 149 -7.29 -2.59 -2.21
N ILE A 150 -8.49 -2.05 -1.93
CA ILE A 150 -9.77 -2.36 -2.60
C ILE A 150 -10.41 -1.03 -2.98
N GLU A 151 -10.16 -0.54 -4.17
CA GLU A 151 -10.52 0.82 -4.60
C GLU A 151 -12.00 0.96 -4.97
N THR A 152 -12.65 -0.17 -5.27
CA THR A 152 -14.03 -0.28 -5.77
C THR A 152 -14.55 -1.71 -5.58
N ASP A 153 -15.85 -1.88 -5.56
CA ASP A 153 -16.52 -3.18 -5.65
C ASP A 153 -16.92 -3.55 -7.10
N ARG A 154 -16.67 -2.65 -8.06
CA ARG A 154 -17.03 -2.81 -9.48
C ARG A 154 -15.85 -3.36 -10.27
N GLU A 155 -16.02 -4.59 -10.78
CA GLU A 155 -14.99 -5.27 -11.58
C GLU A 155 -14.77 -4.65 -12.97
N ASP A 156 -15.78 -3.98 -13.54
CA ASP A 156 -15.64 -3.20 -14.78
C ASP A 156 -14.74 -1.98 -14.57
N VAL A 157 -14.90 -1.25 -13.47
CA VAL A 157 -14.04 -0.11 -13.11
C VAL A 157 -12.60 -0.61 -12.86
N ARG A 158 -12.42 -1.72 -12.12
CA ARG A 158 -11.10 -2.32 -11.93
C ARG A 158 -10.43 -2.66 -13.26
N ARG A 159 -11.14 -3.33 -14.18
CA ARG A 159 -10.58 -3.71 -15.49
C ARG A 159 -10.13 -2.51 -16.31
N THR A 160 -10.87 -1.44 -16.23
CA THR A 160 -10.57 -0.20 -16.95
C THR A 160 -9.32 0.50 -16.40
N LEU A 161 -9.21 0.61 -15.08
CA LEU A 161 -8.17 1.43 -14.43
C LEU A 161 -6.96 0.64 -13.95
N THR A 162 -7.12 -0.65 -13.67
CA THR A 162 -6.09 -1.53 -13.07
C THR A 162 -6.10 -2.93 -13.67
N HIS A 163 -6.16 -3.02 -14.99
CA HIS A 163 -6.38 -4.29 -15.70
C HIS A 163 -5.37 -5.40 -15.37
N HIS A 164 -4.14 -5.07 -15.01
CA HIS A 164 -3.12 -6.03 -14.59
C HIS A 164 -3.20 -6.42 -13.11
N CYS A 165 -4.03 -5.76 -12.31
CA CYS A 165 -4.22 -6.12 -10.92
C CYS A 165 -5.10 -7.38 -10.80
N PRO A 166 -4.91 -8.19 -9.75
CA PRO A 166 -5.81 -9.28 -9.41
C PRO A 166 -7.26 -8.79 -9.23
N SER A 167 -8.23 -9.67 -9.47
CA SER A 167 -9.64 -9.35 -9.31
C SER A 167 -9.96 -8.92 -7.87
N ILE A 168 -11.01 -8.12 -7.71
CA ILE A 168 -11.50 -7.67 -6.40
C ILE A 168 -11.76 -8.88 -5.50
N ARG A 169 -12.44 -9.90 -6.04
CA ARG A 169 -12.75 -11.14 -5.32
C ARG A 169 -11.49 -11.86 -4.80
N GLN A 170 -10.42 -11.93 -5.61
CA GLN A 170 -9.18 -12.56 -5.16
C GLN A 170 -8.52 -11.78 -4.03
N ARG A 171 -8.53 -10.45 -4.10
CA ARG A 171 -7.97 -9.58 -3.04
C ARG A 171 -8.74 -9.69 -1.73
N LEU A 172 -10.07 -9.61 -1.79
CA LEU A 172 -10.96 -9.78 -0.62
C LEU A 172 -10.78 -11.16 0.02
N ARG A 173 -10.78 -12.23 -0.79
CA ARG A 173 -10.54 -13.59 -0.29
C ARG A 173 -9.20 -13.70 0.45
N THR A 174 -8.16 -13.08 -0.08
CA THR A 174 -6.83 -13.13 0.55
C THR A 174 -6.82 -12.35 1.86
N ALA A 175 -7.48 -11.19 1.92
CA ALA A 175 -7.62 -10.42 3.14
C ALA A 175 -8.42 -11.18 4.21
N SER A 176 -9.51 -11.84 3.83
CA SER A 176 -10.26 -12.73 4.74
C SER A 176 -9.39 -13.86 5.27
N GLN A 177 -8.63 -14.54 4.41
CA GLN A 177 -7.71 -15.60 4.82
C GLN A 177 -6.62 -15.11 5.78
N ALA A 178 -6.14 -13.89 5.63
CA ALA A 178 -5.18 -13.28 6.55
C ALA A 178 -5.81 -13.06 7.93
N ARG A 179 -7.01 -12.46 7.98
CA ARG A 179 -7.78 -12.26 9.20
C ARG A 179 -8.07 -13.58 9.92
N ASP A 180 -8.51 -14.61 9.19
CA ASP A 180 -8.82 -15.93 9.73
C ASP A 180 -7.60 -16.63 10.35
N ARG A 181 -6.38 -16.21 9.98
CA ARG A 181 -5.11 -16.64 10.59
C ARG A 181 -4.61 -15.73 11.72
N GLY A 182 -5.41 -14.76 12.14
CA GLY A 182 -5.05 -13.83 13.19
C GLY A 182 -4.05 -12.75 12.78
N ILE A 183 -3.80 -12.56 11.46
CA ILE A 183 -2.96 -11.47 10.97
C ILE A 183 -3.79 -10.19 11.03
N ALA A 184 -3.27 -9.15 11.70
CA ALA A 184 -3.92 -7.84 11.71
C ALA A 184 -4.06 -7.33 10.28
N THR A 185 -5.31 -7.12 9.86
CA THR A 185 -5.65 -6.82 8.45
C THR A 185 -6.42 -5.51 8.37
N GLN A 186 -6.06 -4.68 7.39
CA GLN A 186 -6.71 -3.42 7.07
C GLN A 186 -7.06 -3.39 5.59
N LEU A 187 -8.17 -2.77 5.23
CA LEU A 187 -8.48 -2.44 3.85
C LEU A 187 -8.24 -0.95 3.59
N THR A 188 -7.79 -0.65 2.39
CA THR A 188 -7.58 0.73 1.94
C THR A 188 -8.32 0.96 0.64
N VAL A 189 -9.22 1.91 0.64
CA VAL A 189 -9.91 2.43 -0.54
C VAL A 189 -9.13 3.67 -1.00
N SER A 190 -8.02 3.46 -1.71
CA SER A 190 -7.11 4.55 -2.10
C SER A 190 -6.54 4.36 -3.53
N PRO A 191 -6.93 5.23 -4.46
CA PRO A 191 -8.01 6.21 -4.36
C PRO A 191 -9.38 5.53 -4.36
N CYS A 192 -10.40 6.22 -3.82
CA CYS A 192 -11.80 5.79 -3.97
C CYS A 192 -12.20 5.95 -5.44
N LEU A 193 -12.46 4.83 -6.11
CA LEU A 193 -12.94 4.79 -7.49
C LEU A 193 -14.47 4.69 -7.53
N PRO A 194 -15.14 4.88 -8.67
CA PRO A 194 -16.58 4.66 -8.78
C PRO A 194 -16.97 3.27 -8.25
N TYR A 195 -17.94 3.21 -7.36
CA TYR A 195 -18.46 2.00 -6.73
C TYR A 195 -19.99 1.87 -6.92
N SER A 196 -20.58 0.73 -6.52
CA SER A 196 -21.99 0.44 -6.75
C SER A 196 -22.92 1.32 -5.92
N SER A 197 -22.79 1.24 -4.60
CA SER A 197 -23.46 2.11 -3.63
C SER A 197 -22.69 2.14 -2.32
N VAL A 198 -22.86 3.17 -1.52
CA VAL A 198 -22.21 3.33 -0.21
C VAL A 198 -22.52 2.13 0.68
N ASP A 199 -23.78 1.72 0.76
CA ASP A 199 -24.23 0.62 1.62
C ASP A 199 -23.64 -0.73 1.17
N ALA A 200 -23.71 -1.05 -0.14
CA ALA A 200 -23.23 -2.33 -0.66
C ALA A 200 -21.70 -2.42 -0.54
N PHE A 201 -20.98 -1.38 -0.94
CA PHE A 201 -19.53 -1.38 -0.88
C PHE A 201 -19.01 -1.33 0.57
N GLY A 202 -19.62 -0.51 1.42
CA GLY A 202 -19.29 -0.46 2.85
C GLY A 202 -19.48 -1.80 3.55
N LYS A 203 -20.61 -2.49 3.33
CA LYS A 203 -20.86 -3.83 3.86
C LYS A 203 -19.80 -4.83 3.39
N LEU A 204 -19.50 -4.85 2.08
CA LEU A 204 -18.47 -5.73 1.49
C LEU A 204 -17.10 -5.55 2.17
N LEU A 205 -16.71 -4.31 2.46
CA LEU A 205 -15.46 -4.03 3.16
C LEU A 205 -15.48 -4.56 4.60
N LEU A 206 -16.59 -4.37 5.32
CA LEU A 206 -16.73 -4.80 6.72
C LEU A 206 -16.89 -6.32 6.90
N GLU A 207 -17.31 -7.05 5.87
CA GLU A 207 -17.29 -8.53 5.87
C GLU A 207 -15.87 -9.09 6.03
N VAL A 208 -14.87 -8.33 5.54
CA VAL A 208 -13.48 -8.81 5.44
C VAL A 208 -12.58 -8.19 6.49
N SER A 209 -12.78 -6.92 6.84
CA SER A 209 -11.95 -6.21 7.79
C SER A 209 -12.79 -5.24 8.63
N ASP A 210 -12.41 -5.08 9.86
CA ASP A 210 -12.99 -4.09 10.78
C ASP A 210 -12.21 -2.76 10.82
N ARG A 211 -11.19 -2.63 9.98
CA ARG A 211 -10.35 -1.44 9.83
C ARG A 211 -10.27 -1.04 8.36
N VAL A 212 -10.76 0.16 8.03
CA VAL A 212 -10.81 0.65 6.65
C VAL A 212 -10.29 2.09 6.57
N ILE A 213 -9.39 2.36 5.62
CA ILE A 213 -8.97 3.72 5.29
C ILE A 213 -9.56 4.11 3.94
N VAL A 214 -10.15 5.28 3.85
CA VAL A 214 -10.68 5.86 2.61
C VAL A 214 -9.85 7.07 2.21
N ASP A 215 -9.57 7.18 0.93
CA ASP A 215 -8.78 8.27 0.37
C ASP A 215 -9.30 8.68 -1.01
N SER A 216 -9.18 9.96 -1.34
CA SER A 216 -9.55 10.50 -2.64
C SER A 216 -8.31 10.71 -3.52
N PHE A 217 -8.51 11.00 -4.79
CA PHE A 217 -7.42 11.43 -5.67
C PHE A 217 -6.73 12.69 -5.18
N VAL A 218 -7.50 13.63 -4.65
CA VAL A 218 -7.01 14.96 -4.22
C VAL A 218 -6.24 14.84 -2.91
N ALA A 219 -6.78 14.10 -1.95
CA ALA A 219 -6.15 13.91 -0.65
C ALA A 219 -4.94 12.95 -0.72
N GLY A 220 -5.03 11.88 -1.52
CA GLY A 220 -4.08 10.76 -1.51
C GLY A 220 -2.90 10.86 -2.46
N ASP A 221 -2.90 11.79 -3.43
CA ASP A 221 -1.78 11.89 -4.37
C ASP A 221 -0.54 12.61 -3.78
N GLY A 222 -0.65 13.10 -2.55
CA GLY A 222 0.40 13.86 -1.87
C GLY A 222 0.76 15.18 -2.54
N GLY A 223 -0.11 15.69 -3.41
CA GLY A 223 0.09 16.93 -4.15
C GLY A 223 -1.19 17.77 -4.33
N GLY A 224 -2.26 17.45 -3.58
CA GLY A 224 -3.55 18.14 -3.70
C GLY A 224 -4.20 17.95 -5.07
N GLY A 225 -4.09 16.76 -5.65
CA GLY A 225 -4.63 16.41 -6.97
C GLY A 225 -3.71 16.77 -8.15
N LYS A 226 -2.63 17.55 -7.95
CA LYS A 226 -1.73 17.97 -9.03
C LYS A 226 -1.01 16.83 -9.72
N ARG A 227 -0.75 15.74 -9.03
CA ARG A 227 -0.12 14.56 -9.63
C ARG A 227 -1.14 13.77 -10.44
N THR A 228 -2.34 13.59 -9.91
CA THR A 228 -3.46 12.93 -10.60
C THR A 228 -3.83 13.66 -11.88
N GLU A 229 -3.84 15.00 -11.86
CA GLU A 229 -4.11 15.84 -13.03
C GLU A 229 -3.19 15.59 -14.23
N ARG A 230 -1.96 15.14 -13.96
CA ARG A 230 -0.96 14.83 -14.99
C ARG A 230 -1.03 13.36 -15.47
N THR A 231 -1.94 12.57 -14.91
CA THR A 231 -2.21 11.19 -15.39
C THR A 231 -3.29 11.19 -16.46
N GLY A 232 -3.64 10.02 -16.99
CA GLY A 232 -4.78 9.86 -17.90
C GLY A 232 -6.14 9.96 -17.23
N ILE A 233 -6.23 10.11 -15.92
CA ILE A 233 -7.49 10.09 -15.15
C ILE A 233 -8.47 11.19 -15.56
N PRO A 234 -8.07 12.46 -15.72
CA PRO A 234 -9.01 13.50 -16.13
C PRO A 234 -9.73 13.18 -17.43
N ALA A 235 -8.98 12.79 -18.44
CA ALA A 235 -9.53 12.43 -19.75
C ALA A 235 -10.41 11.17 -19.70
N MET A 236 -9.99 10.17 -18.92
CA MET A 236 -10.70 8.90 -18.77
C MET A 236 -12.03 9.10 -18.05
N TYR A 237 -12.07 9.84 -16.95
CA TYR A 237 -13.32 10.15 -16.23
C TYR A 237 -14.31 10.89 -17.13
N ALA A 238 -13.83 11.90 -17.85
CA ALA A 238 -14.68 12.64 -18.79
C ALA A 238 -15.23 11.75 -19.91
N SER A 239 -14.41 10.86 -20.48
CA SER A 239 -14.82 9.97 -21.59
C SER A 239 -15.82 8.89 -21.15
N LEU A 240 -15.79 8.48 -19.88
CA LEU A 240 -16.66 7.45 -19.32
C LEU A 240 -17.93 8.03 -18.68
N GLY A 241 -18.07 9.37 -18.67
CA GLY A 241 -19.18 10.02 -18.01
C GLY A 241 -19.24 9.77 -16.50
N TRP A 242 -18.07 9.56 -15.87
CA TRP A 242 -17.98 9.44 -14.43
C TRP A 242 -17.97 10.83 -13.79
N ASP A 243 -18.32 10.87 -12.49
CA ASP A 243 -18.27 12.11 -11.71
C ASP A 243 -16.89 12.78 -11.78
N ASP A 244 -16.85 14.08 -11.49
CA ASP A 244 -15.60 14.82 -11.48
C ASP A 244 -14.55 14.13 -10.56
N TRP A 245 -13.43 13.75 -11.15
CA TRP A 245 -12.34 13.08 -10.43
C TRP A 245 -11.78 13.92 -9.27
N ARG A 246 -11.98 15.24 -9.28
CA ARG A 246 -11.60 16.15 -8.18
C ARG A 246 -12.59 16.13 -7.04
N SER A 247 -13.82 15.67 -7.27
CA SER A 247 -14.81 15.54 -6.21
C SER A 247 -14.33 14.55 -5.17
N GLN A 248 -14.49 14.89 -3.93
CA GLN A 248 -14.22 14.00 -2.79
C GLN A 248 -15.53 13.44 -2.22
N GLU A 249 -16.66 13.79 -2.79
CA GLU A 249 -17.98 13.48 -2.24
C GLU A 249 -18.18 11.96 -2.08
N ALA A 250 -17.95 11.17 -3.12
CA ALA A 250 -18.10 9.73 -3.06
C ALA A 250 -17.20 9.09 -1.98
N ALA A 251 -15.94 9.52 -1.91
CA ALA A 251 -15.01 9.04 -0.89
C ALA A 251 -15.45 9.45 0.52
N MET A 252 -15.91 10.69 0.69
CA MET A 252 -16.38 11.19 1.98
C MET A 252 -17.66 10.50 2.43
N ASN A 253 -18.60 10.26 1.52
CA ASN A 253 -19.83 9.51 1.83
C ASN A 253 -19.51 8.09 2.33
N LEU A 254 -18.57 7.39 1.69
CA LEU A 254 -18.12 6.07 2.15
C LEU A 254 -17.41 6.16 3.50
N TYR A 255 -16.55 7.14 3.71
CA TYR A 255 -15.86 7.35 4.98
C TYR A 255 -16.85 7.63 6.12
N CYS A 256 -17.83 8.53 5.94
CA CYS A 256 -18.85 8.83 6.94
C CYS A 256 -19.67 7.58 7.29
N TRP A 257 -20.11 6.83 6.27
CA TRP A 257 -20.85 5.58 6.46
C TRP A 257 -20.07 4.55 7.28
N LEU A 258 -18.76 4.41 7.04
CA LEU A 258 -17.87 3.54 7.81
C LEU A 258 -17.65 4.06 9.22
N SER A 259 -17.39 5.37 9.38
CA SER A 259 -17.14 6.00 10.69
C SER A 259 -18.31 5.82 11.66
N GLU A 260 -19.54 5.91 11.15
CA GLU A 260 -20.75 5.66 11.96
C GLU A 260 -20.82 4.21 12.51
N ARG A 261 -20.18 3.25 11.84
CA ARG A 261 -20.28 1.80 12.16
C ARG A 261 -19.07 1.25 12.90
N ILE A 262 -17.89 1.74 12.58
CA ILE A 262 -16.64 1.20 13.16
C ILE A 262 -15.81 2.26 13.91
N GLY A 263 -16.34 3.49 14.06
CA GLY A 263 -15.69 4.55 14.81
C GLY A 263 -14.26 4.82 14.37
N ASP A 264 -13.33 4.89 15.30
CA ASP A 264 -11.90 5.18 15.05
C ASP A 264 -11.16 4.16 14.18
N ARG A 265 -11.78 3.04 13.86
CA ARG A 265 -11.24 2.05 12.92
C ARG A 265 -11.47 2.42 11.46
N ALA A 266 -12.31 3.44 11.20
CA ALA A 266 -12.36 4.12 9.92
C ALA A 266 -11.34 5.27 9.93
N GLY A 267 -10.50 5.34 8.88
CA GLY A 267 -9.50 6.39 8.73
C GLY A 267 -9.73 7.19 7.45
N TRP A 268 -9.43 8.50 7.52
CA TRP A 268 -9.43 9.35 6.34
C TRP A 268 -8.01 9.70 5.93
N SER A 269 -7.69 9.44 4.66
CA SER A 269 -6.46 9.89 3.98
C SER A 269 -5.19 9.74 4.85
N GLN A 270 -4.31 10.72 4.83
CA GLN A 270 -3.02 10.71 5.52
C GLN A 270 -3.14 10.37 7.01
N GLU A 271 -4.09 10.96 7.72
CA GLU A 271 -4.29 10.70 9.15
C GLU A 271 -4.60 9.22 9.40
N GLY A 272 -5.51 8.64 8.60
CA GLY A 272 -5.86 7.22 8.68
C GLY A 272 -4.66 6.31 8.48
N PHE A 273 -3.76 6.63 7.53
CA PHE A 273 -2.55 5.85 7.27
C PHE A 273 -1.51 5.96 8.37
N THR A 274 -1.37 7.13 8.98
CA THR A 274 -0.24 7.43 9.87
C THR A 274 -0.55 7.31 11.34
N ARG A 275 -1.83 7.23 11.74
CA ARG A 275 -2.28 7.18 13.15
C ARG A 275 -1.52 6.16 13.99
N GLN A 276 -1.45 4.90 13.56
CA GLN A 276 -0.75 3.84 14.31
C GLN A 276 0.76 4.03 14.32
N ALA A 277 1.33 4.45 13.20
CA ALA A 277 2.76 4.70 13.09
C ALA A 277 3.19 5.85 14.00
N SER A 278 2.39 6.90 14.10
CA SER A 278 2.65 8.04 14.98
C SER A 278 2.67 7.62 16.45
N GLN A 279 1.79 6.71 16.88
CA GLN A 279 1.81 6.16 18.24
C GLN A 279 3.12 5.48 18.57
N VAL A 280 3.63 4.64 17.68
CA VAL A 280 4.91 3.93 17.86
C VAL A 280 6.10 4.90 17.84
N THR A 281 6.14 5.81 16.89
CA THR A 281 7.29 6.72 16.72
C THR A 281 7.37 7.80 17.81
N CYS A 282 6.23 8.22 18.36
CA CYS A 282 6.17 9.21 19.45
C CYS A 282 6.27 8.60 20.85
N GLY A 283 6.27 7.26 20.96
CA GLY A 283 6.37 6.57 22.25
C GLY A 283 5.13 6.73 23.14
N VAL A 284 3.98 7.06 22.55
CA VAL A 284 2.69 7.07 23.25
C VAL A 284 2.15 5.65 23.20
N HIS A 285 2.23 4.93 24.32
CA HIS A 285 1.61 3.63 24.53
C HIS A 285 0.26 3.79 25.24
#